data_1390766677d5ac0ce67887ad25158aa6
#
_entry.id   1390766677d5ac0ce67887ad25158aa6
#
_cell.length_a   1.000
_cell.length_b   1.000
_cell.length_c   1.000
_cell.angle_alpha   90.00
_cell.angle_beta   90.00
_cell.angle_gamma   90.00
#
_symmetry.space_group_name_H-M   'P 1'
#
loop_
_entity.id
_entity.type
_entity.pdbx_description
1 polymer ?
#
loop_
_entity_poly.entity_id
_entity_poly.type
_entity_poly.pdbx_seq_one_letter_code
_entity_poly.pdbx_strand_id
1 'polypeptide(L)'
;MEHGGRNTFQTALAMPRRGMKVGKLHQGRNIMKRLSTLALTTMSLLLLGVVLLAGDAIAQQKSLKEQLVGTWIYVSSTSTRADGSKTDRPNLQGIVIYTSDGHFAFVSVRADLPKLANPDRARATAEEAQAVVAGSIAYYGTYSINEVDKVITPKVEGSTFANMIGTDQKRIITSLTADELKFTNPRTSSGETLEIVWKRAK
;
A
#
# COMPACT_ATOMS: atom_id res chain seq x y z
N MET A 1 40.55 -81.94 -12.46
CA MET A 1 41.81 -81.96 -11.72
C MET A 1 41.45 -81.40 -10.35
N GLU A 2 41.05 -82.31 -9.41
CA GLU A 2 41.92 -82.95 -8.39
C GLU A 2 42.42 -81.90 -7.40
N HIS A 3 42.31 -82.04 -6.21
CA HIS A 3 42.19 -82.98 -5.08
C HIS A 3 42.12 -82.09 -3.83
N GLY A 4 41.41 -82.33 -2.85
CA GLY A 4 41.48 -83.44 -1.92
C GLY A 4 42.01 -82.96 -0.57
N GLY A 5 41.34 -83.19 0.39
CA GLY A 5 41.44 -84.12 1.46
C GLY A 5 41.39 -83.40 2.83
N ARG A 6 40.39 -83.75 3.56
CA ARG A 6 40.28 -84.69 4.68
C ARG A 6 40.92 -84.31 6.05
N ASN A 7 40.00 -84.30 7.00
CA ASN A 7 40.09 -84.92 8.35
C ASN A 7 41.03 -84.30 9.39
N THR A 8 40.67 -84.22 10.63
CA THR A 8 40.01 -85.15 11.58
C THR A 8 39.87 -84.50 12.96
N PHE A 9 38.76 -84.83 13.64
CA PHE A 9 38.59 -85.14 15.06
C PHE A 9 39.44 -84.40 16.11
N GLN A 10 38.84 -83.89 17.22
CA GLN A 10 38.40 -84.56 18.42
C GLN A 10 37.81 -83.62 19.46
N THR A 11 36.62 -83.88 19.89
CA THR A 11 36.16 -84.32 21.21
C THR A 11 36.42 -83.42 22.43
N ALA A 12 35.31 -82.91 22.89
CA ALA A 12 34.79 -82.87 24.29
C ALA A 12 35.58 -82.12 25.36
N LEU A 13 34.84 -81.18 25.96
CA LEU A 13 34.53 -81.33 27.42
C LEU A 13 33.53 -80.27 27.83
N ALA A 14 32.42 -80.70 28.31
CA ALA A 14 31.35 -79.89 28.88
C ALA A 14 31.73 -79.39 30.27
N MET A 15 31.41 -78.17 30.61
CA MET A 15 31.13 -77.69 31.95
C MET A 15 30.24 -76.44 31.99
N PRO A 16 29.60 -76.08 33.08
CA PRO A 16 28.17 -75.75 33.10
C PRO A 16 27.91 -74.23 32.95
N ARG A 17 26.81 -73.92 32.32
CA ARG A 17 26.24 -72.57 32.20
C ARG A 17 25.66 -72.08 33.52
N ARG A 18 26.32 -71.12 34.15
CA ARG A 18 25.70 -70.26 35.16
C ARG A 18 24.83 -69.22 34.44
N GLY A 19 23.57 -69.22 34.75
CA GLY A 19 22.56 -68.31 34.24
C GLY A 19 22.90 -66.85 34.57
N MET A 20 23.03 -66.04 33.57
CA MET A 20 23.10 -64.58 33.70
C MET A 20 21.73 -64.02 33.39
N LYS A 21 21.12 -63.37 34.39
CA LYS A 21 19.80 -62.77 34.29
C LYS A 21 19.81 -61.63 33.28
N VAL A 22 19.23 -61.85 32.12
CA VAL A 22 18.92 -60.81 31.14
C VAL A 22 17.66 -60.06 31.62
N GLY A 23 17.83 -59.06 32.47
CA GLY A 23 16.67 -58.33 33.06
C GLY A 23 16.79 -56.81 33.07
N LYS A 24 17.89 -56.20 32.57
CA LYS A 24 18.07 -54.75 32.69
C LYS A 24 18.12 -53.95 31.39
N LEU A 25 18.16 -54.56 30.22
CA LEU A 25 18.28 -53.85 28.95
C LEU A 25 16.93 -53.38 28.34
N HIS A 26 15.77 -53.84 28.82
CA HIS A 26 14.49 -53.44 28.26
C HIS A 26 13.93 -52.15 28.84
N GLN A 27 14.37 -51.73 30.03
CA GLN A 27 13.83 -50.55 30.70
C GLN A 27 14.46 -49.25 30.17
N GLY A 28 15.72 -49.27 29.74
CA GLY A 28 16.41 -48.11 29.17
C GLY A 28 15.88 -47.70 27.77
N ARG A 29 15.50 -48.71 26.97
CA ARG A 29 14.95 -48.44 25.60
C ARG A 29 13.59 -47.79 25.60
N ASN A 30 12.76 -48.05 26.60
CA ASN A 30 11.42 -47.45 26.71
C ASN A 30 11.46 -46.03 27.28
N ILE A 31 12.45 -45.70 28.11
CA ILE A 31 12.64 -44.33 28.63
C ILE A 31 13.17 -43.42 27.53
N MET A 32 14.14 -43.85 26.72
CA MET A 32 14.63 -43.05 25.59
C MET A 32 13.58 -42.84 24.50
N LYS A 33 12.72 -43.84 24.23
CA LYS A 33 11.61 -43.66 23.27
C LYS A 33 10.53 -42.68 23.79
N ARG A 34 10.28 -42.64 25.10
CA ARG A 34 9.33 -41.70 25.71
C ARG A 34 9.88 -40.31 25.79
N LEU A 35 11.16 -40.13 26.02
CA LEU A 35 11.83 -38.81 26.00
C LEU A 35 11.91 -38.23 24.58
N SER A 36 12.14 -39.06 23.56
CA SER A 36 12.17 -38.59 22.17
C SER A 36 10.78 -38.20 21.64
N THR A 37 9.70 -38.94 22.06
CA THR A 37 8.32 -38.57 21.69
C THR A 37 7.86 -37.30 22.41
N LEU A 38 8.24 -37.06 23.66
CA LEU A 38 7.92 -35.81 24.36
C LEU A 38 8.65 -34.62 23.74
N ALA A 39 9.92 -34.78 23.36
CA ALA A 39 10.68 -33.73 22.71
C ALA A 39 10.16 -33.36 21.32
N LEU A 40 9.69 -34.36 20.54
CA LEU A 40 9.10 -34.08 19.21
C LEU A 40 7.72 -33.38 19.33
N THR A 41 6.90 -33.73 20.32
CA THR A 41 5.59 -33.09 20.50
C THR A 41 5.70 -31.67 21.02
N THR A 42 6.64 -31.36 21.89
CA THR A 42 6.88 -29.98 22.36
C THR A 42 7.47 -29.12 21.27
N MET A 43 8.34 -29.65 20.42
CA MET A 43 8.91 -28.90 19.27
C MET A 43 7.87 -28.62 18.19
N SER A 44 6.92 -29.56 17.94
CA SER A 44 5.80 -29.34 17.01
C SER A 44 4.80 -28.30 17.53
N LEU A 45 4.51 -28.25 18.83
CA LEU A 45 3.66 -27.23 19.43
C LEU A 45 4.30 -25.83 19.41
N LEU A 46 5.62 -25.73 19.61
CA LEU A 46 6.36 -24.48 19.49
C LEU A 46 6.40 -23.94 18.05
N LEU A 47 6.58 -24.82 17.06
CA LEU A 47 6.52 -24.42 15.65
C LEU A 47 5.11 -23.98 15.22
N LEU A 48 4.06 -24.66 15.70
CA LEU A 48 2.67 -24.28 15.43
C LEU A 48 2.32 -22.94 16.09
N GLY A 49 2.84 -22.65 17.28
CA GLY A 49 2.65 -21.38 17.99
C GLY A 49 3.32 -20.20 17.28
N VAL A 50 4.50 -20.41 16.69
CA VAL A 50 5.22 -19.37 15.93
C VAL A 50 4.50 -19.04 14.61
N VAL A 51 3.90 -20.04 13.95
CA VAL A 51 3.11 -19.83 12.71
C VAL A 51 1.82 -19.06 13.00
N LEU A 52 1.18 -19.30 14.14
CA LEU A 52 -0.04 -18.57 14.56
C LEU A 52 0.27 -17.12 14.95
N LEU A 53 1.44 -16.84 15.53
CA LEU A 53 1.86 -15.47 15.86
C LEU A 53 2.35 -14.68 14.62
N ALA A 54 2.77 -15.35 13.56
CA ALA A 54 3.14 -14.72 12.30
C ALA A 54 1.92 -14.35 11.43
N GLY A 55 0.75 -14.95 11.68
CA GLY A 55 -0.49 -14.67 10.96
C GLY A 55 -1.09 -13.28 11.26
N ASP A 56 -0.87 -12.75 12.45
CA ASP A 56 -1.44 -11.44 12.86
C ASP A 56 -0.56 -10.25 12.51
N ALA A 57 0.64 -10.47 11.99
CA ALA A 57 1.59 -9.40 11.65
C ALA A 57 1.58 -9.00 10.17
N ILE A 58 0.68 -9.52 9.35
CA ILE A 58 0.37 -8.89 8.06
C ILE A 58 -0.50 -7.67 8.42
N ALA A 59 0.16 -6.57 8.80
CA ALA A 59 -0.50 -5.28 8.88
C ALA A 59 -1.23 -5.11 7.55
N GLN A 60 -2.55 -5.19 7.57
CA GLN A 60 -3.39 -5.09 6.38
C GLN A 60 -3.04 -3.76 5.71
N GLN A 61 -2.32 -3.84 4.61
CA GLN A 61 -1.89 -2.65 3.88
C GLN A 61 -3.15 -1.92 3.45
N LYS A 62 -3.33 -0.68 3.96
CA LYS A 62 -4.48 0.15 3.60
C LYS A 62 -4.58 0.26 2.08
N SER A 63 -5.78 0.10 1.55
CA SER A 63 -6.07 0.35 0.14
C SER A 63 -5.69 1.77 -0.26
N LEU A 64 -5.46 2.03 -1.56
CA LEU A 64 -5.22 3.40 -2.01
C LEU A 64 -6.38 4.33 -1.66
N LYS A 65 -7.62 3.82 -1.69
CA LYS A 65 -8.80 4.59 -1.27
C LYS A 65 -8.69 5.01 0.18
N GLU A 66 -8.40 4.09 1.09
CA GLU A 66 -8.25 4.39 2.52
C GLU A 66 -7.10 5.36 2.80
N GLN A 67 -6.00 5.25 2.05
CA GLN A 67 -4.87 6.15 2.15
C GLN A 67 -5.19 7.55 1.59
N LEU A 68 -6.03 7.63 0.55
CA LEU A 68 -6.39 8.90 -0.10
C LEU A 68 -7.37 9.72 0.73
N VAL A 69 -8.30 9.06 1.44
CA VAL A 69 -9.35 9.74 2.25
C VAL A 69 -8.73 10.75 3.20
N GLY A 70 -9.30 11.96 3.19
CA GLY A 70 -8.88 13.08 4.04
C GLY A 70 -8.75 14.37 3.27
N THR A 71 -8.16 15.35 3.92
CA THR A 71 -7.95 16.71 3.41
C THR A 71 -6.49 16.90 3.02
N TRP A 72 -6.28 17.44 1.83
CA TRP A 72 -4.96 17.68 1.27
C TRP A 72 -4.80 19.15 0.89
N ILE A 73 -3.73 19.76 1.36
CA ILE A 73 -3.40 21.18 1.12
C ILE A 73 -2.34 21.26 0.03
N TYR A 74 -2.53 22.16 -0.91
CA TYR A 74 -1.61 22.41 -2.02
C TYR A 74 -0.21 22.79 -1.51
N VAL A 75 0.81 22.24 -2.16
CA VAL A 75 2.23 22.58 -1.91
C VAL A 75 2.84 23.24 -3.14
N SER A 76 2.79 22.56 -4.27
CA SER A 76 3.39 23.05 -5.52
C SER A 76 2.79 22.37 -6.74
N SER A 77 2.96 23.00 -7.90
CA SER A 77 2.69 22.33 -9.18
C SER A 77 3.57 22.85 -10.29
N THR A 78 3.85 21.96 -11.25
CA THR A 78 4.61 22.26 -12.48
C THR A 78 3.78 21.87 -13.69
N SER A 79 3.53 22.81 -14.58
CA SER A 79 2.91 22.59 -15.90
C SER A 79 3.97 22.19 -16.92
N THR A 80 3.62 21.21 -17.76
CA THR A 80 4.41 20.86 -18.96
C THR A 80 3.54 21.06 -20.20
N ARG A 81 4.00 21.90 -21.14
CA ARG A 81 3.33 22.13 -22.42
C ARG A 81 3.68 21.05 -23.45
N ALA A 82 2.99 21.08 -24.57
CA ALA A 82 3.21 20.13 -25.67
C ALA A 82 4.62 20.18 -26.26
N ASP A 83 5.29 21.33 -26.20
CA ASP A 83 6.69 21.52 -26.62
C ASP A 83 7.71 21.05 -25.59
N GLY A 84 7.25 20.49 -24.45
CA GLY A 84 8.10 20.05 -23.36
C GLY A 84 8.54 21.15 -22.39
N SER A 85 8.21 22.40 -22.65
CA SER A 85 8.53 23.49 -21.73
C SER A 85 7.81 23.33 -20.40
N LYS A 86 8.54 23.59 -19.30
CA LYS A 86 8.00 23.49 -17.93
C LYS A 86 7.87 24.88 -17.30
N THR A 87 6.80 25.06 -16.55
CA THR A 87 6.53 26.29 -15.82
C THR A 87 5.97 25.95 -14.45
N ASP A 88 6.62 26.44 -13.40
CA ASP A 88 6.09 26.34 -12.04
C ASP A 88 4.95 27.34 -11.85
N ARG A 89 4.00 26.97 -10.98
CA ARG A 89 2.86 27.82 -10.62
C ARG A 89 2.99 28.28 -9.16
N PRO A 90 3.81 29.30 -8.88
CA PRO A 90 4.22 29.62 -7.51
C PRO A 90 3.08 30.18 -6.66
N ASN A 91 2.16 30.93 -7.18
CA ASN A 91 1.17 31.67 -6.40
C ASN A 91 -0.19 30.97 -6.29
N LEU A 92 -0.21 29.62 -6.24
CA LEU A 92 -1.44 28.88 -6.04
C LEU A 92 -1.62 28.49 -4.57
N GLN A 93 -2.84 28.55 -4.11
CA GLN A 93 -3.35 27.96 -2.88
C GLN A 93 -4.47 27.01 -3.24
N GLY A 94 -4.65 25.95 -2.48
CA GLY A 94 -5.71 25.01 -2.81
C GLY A 94 -5.89 23.95 -1.76
N ILE A 95 -7.05 23.34 -1.87
CA ILE A 95 -7.46 22.21 -1.02
C ILE A 95 -8.17 21.19 -1.88
N VAL A 96 -7.92 19.91 -1.61
CA VAL A 96 -8.76 18.84 -2.09
C VAL A 96 -9.14 17.93 -0.93
N ILE A 97 -10.41 17.56 -0.88
CA ILE A 97 -10.99 16.69 0.14
C ILE A 97 -11.51 15.45 -0.57
N TYR A 98 -11.13 14.28 -0.07
CA TYR A 98 -11.68 12.98 -0.49
C TYR A 98 -12.37 12.34 0.70
N THR A 99 -13.64 11.97 0.56
CA THR A 99 -14.41 11.35 1.62
C THR A 99 -14.47 9.82 1.45
N SER A 100 -14.72 9.09 2.53
CA SER A 100 -14.79 7.62 2.50
C SER A 100 -15.96 7.09 1.69
N ASP A 101 -17.05 7.85 1.60
CA ASP A 101 -18.25 7.53 0.81
C ASP A 101 -18.09 7.80 -0.70
N GLY A 102 -16.92 8.31 -1.13
CA GLY A 102 -16.59 8.46 -2.55
C GLY A 102 -16.91 9.83 -3.15
N HIS A 103 -17.11 10.87 -2.32
CA HIS A 103 -17.23 12.24 -2.79
C HIS A 103 -15.91 12.99 -2.68
N PHE A 104 -15.75 14.02 -3.49
CA PHE A 104 -14.62 14.94 -3.42
C PHE A 104 -15.05 16.38 -3.60
N ALA A 105 -14.23 17.28 -3.07
CA ALA A 105 -14.32 18.72 -3.34
C ALA A 105 -12.90 19.26 -3.58
N PHE A 106 -12.76 20.10 -4.58
CA PHE A 106 -11.51 20.74 -4.98
C PHE A 106 -11.69 22.25 -5.10
N VAL A 107 -10.77 23.00 -4.53
CA VAL A 107 -10.70 24.46 -4.69
C VAL A 107 -9.24 24.84 -4.92
N SER A 108 -9.00 25.68 -5.92
CA SER A 108 -7.71 26.30 -6.15
C SER A 108 -7.89 27.77 -6.47
N VAL A 109 -7.07 28.61 -5.86
CA VAL A 109 -7.08 30.07 -6.05
C VAL A 109 -5.65 30.58 -6.11
N ARG A 110 -5.45 31.65 -6.91
CA ARG A 110 -4.19 32.40 -6.85
C ARG A 110 -4.14 33.22 -5.57
N ALA A 111 -3.01 33.18 -4.88
CA ALA A 111 -2.81 33.94 -3.62
C ALA A 111 -2.84 35.47 -3.83
N ASP A 112 -2.58 35.91 -5.07
CA ASP A 112 -2.52 37.32 -5.48
C ASP A 112 -3.79 37.79 -6.21
N LEU A 113 -4.94 37.13 -6.01
CA LEU A 113 -6.22 37.62 -6.54
C LEU A 113 -6.52 39.02 -5.97
N PRO A 114 -6.85 39.99 -6.85
CA PRO A 114 -7.22 41.32 -6.40
C PRO A 114 -8.53 41.29 -5.60
N LYS A 115 -8.61 42.11 -4.57
CA LYS A 115 -9.90 42.41 -3.93
C LYS A 115 -10.77 43.19 -4.88
N LEU A 116 -12.06 42.91 -4.91
CA LEU A 116 -13.00 43.69 -5.70
C LEU A 116 -13.14 45.08 -5.10
N ALA A 117 -13.22 46.08 -5.96
CA ALA A 117 -13.42 47.50 -5.57
C ALA A 117 -14.80 47.67 -4.88
N ASN A 118 -15.81 46.91 -5.35
CA ASN A 118 -17.13 46.86 -4.72
C ASN A 118 -17.29 45.59 -3.88
N PRO A 119 -17.74 45.67 -2.62
CA PRO A 119 -17.98 44.46 -1.80
C PRO A 119 -19.12 43.57 -2.33
N ASP A 120 -19.99 44.09 -3.16
CA ASP A 120 -21.00 43.30 -3.88
C ASP A 120 -20.35 42.67 -5.13
N ARG A 121 -20.12 41.34 -5.07
CA ARG A 121 -19.50 40.60 -6.16
C ARG A 121 -20.29 40.65 -7.48
N ALA A 122 -21.60 40.91 -7.41
CA ALA A 122 -22.41 41.04 -8.62
C ALA A 122 -22.11 42.35 -9.39
N ARG A 123 -21.39 43.27 -8.76
CA ARG A 123 -20.96 44.54 -9.30
C ARG A 123 -19.48 44.61 -9.64
N ALA A 124 -18.83 43.44 -9.75
CA ALA A 124 -17.46 43.35 -10.21
C ALA A 124 -17.31 43.95 -11.63
N THR A 125 -16.22 44.65 -11.89
CA THR A 125 -15.87 45.09 -13.26
C THR A 125 -15.55 43.88 -14.14
N ALA A 126 -15.53 44.06 -15.44
CA ALA A 126 -15.15 43.02 -16.39
C ALA A 126 -13.74 42.49 -16.12
N GLU A 127 -12.80 43.37 -15.81
CA GLU A 127 -11.40 43.02 -15.51
C GLU A 127 -11.29 42.24 -14.21
N GLU A 128 -12.01 42.64 -13.17
CA GLU A 128 -12.08 41.92 -11.89
C GLU A 128 -12.70 40.52 -12.07
N ALA A 129 -13.80 40.42 -12.79
CA ALA A 129 -14.43 39.15 -13.09
C ALA A 129 -13.50 38.20 -13.88
N GLN A 130 -12.79 38.75 -14.89
CA GLN A 130 -11.80 37.99 -15.65
C GLN A 130 -10.63 37.50 -14.77
N ALA A 131 -10.12 38.35 -13.88
CA ALA A 131 -9.05 37.98 -12.95
C ALA A 131 -9.49 36.83 -12.03
N VAL A 132 -10.73 36.87 -11.51
CA VAL A 132 -11.30 35.79 -10.67
C VAL A 132 -11.45 34.51 -11.48
N VAL A 133 -12.01 34.57 -12.70
CA VAL A 133 -12.16 33.37 -13.56
C VAL A 133 -10.83 32.75 -13.94
N ALA A 134 -9.83 33.57 -14.30
CA ALA A 134 -8.49 33.10 -14.65
C ALA A 134 -7.70 32.59 -13.44
N GLY A 135 -8.00 33.10 -12.26
CA GLY A 135 -7.23 32.85 -11.04
C GLY A 135 -7.86 31.90 -10.04
N SER A 136 -9.05 31.36 -10.31
CA SER A 136 -9.70 30.44 -9.39
C SER A 136 -10.50 29.36 -10.11
N ILE A 137 -10.59 28.18 -9.49
CA ILE A 137 -11.47 27.10 -9.92
C ILE A 137 -11.91 26.30 -8.71
N ALA A 138 -13.20 25.97 -8.67
CA ALA A 138 -13.77 25.06 -7.68
C ALA A 138 -14.69 24.06 -8.38
N TYR A 139 -14.60 22.80 -7.96
CA TYR A 139 -15.48 21.75 -8.45
C TYR A 139 -15.58 20.61 -7.45
N TYR A 140 -16.66 19.86 -7.55
CA TYR A 140 -16.96 18.74 -6.68
C TYR A 140 -17.69 17.64 -7.44
N GLY A 141 -17.85 16.50 -6.82
CA GLY A 141 -18.56 15.35 -7.34
C GLY A 141 -18.18 14.06 -6.65
N THR A 142 -18.24 12.96 -7.38
CA THR A 142 -17.83 11.64 -6.92
C THR A 142 -16.49 11.23 -7.50
N TYR A 143 -15.84 10.25 -6.88
CA TYR A 143 -14.57 9.71 -7.42
C TYR A 143 -14.52 8.18 -7.30
N SER A 144 -13.80 7.58 -8.21
CA SER A 144 -13.39 6.18 -8.17
C SER A 144 -11.88 6.05 -8.20
N ILE A 145 -11.36 4.90 -7.76
CA ILE A 145 -9.93 4.57 -7.81
C ILE A 145 -9.74 3.24 -8.53
N ASN A 146 -8.84 3.23 -9.50
CA ASN A 146 -8.25 2.01 -10.01
C ASN A 146 -6.97 1.74 -9.21
N GLU A 147 -7.00 0.73 -8.34
CA GLU A 147 -5.89 0.36 -7.45
C GLU A 147 -4.68 -0.17 -8.23
N VAL A 148 -4.92 -0.87 -9.36
CA VAL A 148 -3.86 -1.46 -10.18
C VAL A 148 -3.10 -0.37 -10.93
N ASP A 149 -3.83 0.50 -11.62
CA ASP A 149 -3.25 1.57 -12.44
C ASP A 149 -2.87 2.80 -11.60
N LYS A 150 -3.24 2.81 -10.32
CA LYS A 150 -3.06 3.96 -9.41
C LYS A 150 -3.68 5.24 -9.95
N VAL A 151 -4.90 5.15 -10.48
CA VAL A 151 -5.61 6.26 -11.09
C VAL A 151 -6.83 6.64 -10.26
N ILE A 152 -6.92 7.90 -9.86
CA ILE A 152 -8.14 8.51 -9.33
C ILE A 152 -8.91 9.08 -10.53
N THR A 153 -10.20 8.79 -10.60
CA THR A 153 -11.10 9.35 -11.62
C THR A 153 -12.21 10.16 -10.94
N PRO A 154 -12.01 11.48 -10.71
CA PRO A 154 -13.07 12.38 -10.33
C PRO A 154 -14.10 12.54 -11.46
N LYS A 155 -15.38 12.35 -11.13
CA LYS A 155 -16.54 12.68 -11.98
C LYS A 155 -17.12 13.99 -11.47
N VAL A 156 -17.06 15.03 -12.29
CA VAL A 156 -17.46 16.38 -11.89
C VAL A 156 -18.97 16.55 -11.98
N GLU A 157 -19.63 16.90 -10.87
CA GLU A 157 -21.06 17.15 -10.79
C GLU A 157 -21.39 18.64 -10.74
N GLY A 158 -20.49 19.45 -10.17
CA GLY A 158 -20.61 20.90 -10.17
C GLY A 158 -19.23 21.58 -10.25
N SER A 159 -19.18 22.72 -10.94
CA SER A 159 -17.94 23.45 -11.15
C SER A 159 -18.18 24.94 -11.42
N THR A 160 -17.25 25.80 -10.97
CA THR A 160 -17.19 27.22 -11.40
C THR A 160 -16.77 27.35 -12.87
N PHE A 161 -16.24 26.30 -13.48
CA PHE A 161 -15.98 26.18 -14.91
C PHE A 161 -16.94 25.13 -15.48
N ALA A 162 -18.11 25.59 -15.96
CA ALA A 162 -19.24 24.74 -16.34
C ALA A 162 -18.88 23.66 -17.39
N ASN A 163 -17.87 23.90 -18.24
CA ASN A 163 -17.40 22.94 -19.26
C ASN A 163 -16.83 21.65 -18.65
N MET A 164 -16.54 21.61 -17.36
CA MET A 164 -16.08 20.40 -16.67
C MET A 164 -17.25 19.53 -16.16
N ILE A 165 -18.46 20.07 -16.05
CA ILE A 165 -19.61 19.33 -15.50
C ILE A 165 -19.91 18.12 -16.40
N GLY A 166 -20.11 16.96 -15.77
CA GLY A 166 -20.35 15.69 -16.45
C GLY A 166 -19.10 15.01 -17.01
N THR A 167 -17.92 15.61 -16.87
CA THR A 167 -16.68 15.01 -17.36
C THR A 167 -15.99 14.18 -16.30
N ASP A 168 -15.27 13.16 -16.74
CA ASP A 168 -14.33 12.39 -15.93
C ASP A 168 -12.93 12.99 -16.05
N GLN A 169 -12.31 13.23 -14.90
CA GLN A 169 -10.98 13.77 -14.82
C GLN A 169 -10.01 12.68 -14.38
N LYS A 170 -8.83 12.53 -15.01
CA LYS A 170 -7.83 11.55 -14.59
C LYS A 170 -6.77 12.19 -13.70
N ARG A 171 -6.38 11.47 -12.63
CA ARG A 171 -5.27 11.81 -11.75
C ARG A 171 -4.43 10.56 -11.54
N ILE A 172 -3.25 10.51 -12.13
CA ILE A 172 -2.34 9.37 -12.03
C ILE A 172 -1.50 9.58 -10.78
N ILE A 173 -1.68 8.75 -9.75
CA ILE A 173 -0.93 8.83 -8.50
C ILE A 173 0.52 8.42 -8.78
N THR A 174 1.46 9.31 -8.53
CA THR A 174 2.89 9.05 -8.62
C THR A 174 3.52 8.76 -7.26
N SER A 175 2.93 9.28 -6.18
CA SER A 175 3.31 8.99 -4.79
C SER A 175 2.11 9.19 -3.88
N LEU A 176 1.93 8.29 -2.90
CA LEU A 176 0.95 8.44 -1.83
C LEU A 176 1.53 7.86 -0.55
N THR A 177 1.69 8.73 0.46
CA THR A 177 2.16 8.39 1.80
C THR A 177 1.16 8.90 2.83
N ALA A 178 1.46 8.71 4.12
CA ALA A 178 0.63 9.25 5.19
C ALA A 178 0.48 10.79 5.11
N ASP A 179 1.52 11.49 4.67
CA ASP A 179 1.62 12.95 4.74
C ASP A 179 1.67 13.65 3.36
N GLU A 180 1.96 12.91 2.28
CA GLU A 180 2.16 13.47 0.95
C GLU A 180 1.36 12.70 -0.11
N LEU A 181 0.71 13.45 -1.00
CA LEU A 181 0.09 12.96 -2.22
C LEU A 181 0.69 13.69 -3.41
N LYS A 182 1.21 12.93 -4.39
CA LYS A 182 1.62 13.44 -5.70
C LYS A 182 0.81 12.77 -6.79
N PHE A 183 0.30 13.55 -7.70
CA PHE A 183 -0.33 13.00 -8.90
C PHE A 183 -0.10 13.89 -10.13
N THR A 184 -0.21 13.26 -11.28
CA THR A 184 -0.22 13.91 -12.57
C THR A 184 -1.65 14.05 -13.07
N ASN A 185 -2.05 15.26 -13.44
CA ASN A 185 -3.20 15.51 -14.31
C ASN A 185 -2.69 15.50 -15.76
N PRO A 186 -2.97 14.47 -16.55
CA PRO A 186 -2.37 14.32 -17.88
C PRO A 186 -2.88 15.34 -18.89
N ARG A 187 -4.01 15.99 -18.60
CA ARG A 187 -4.58 17.01 -19.49
C ARG A 187 -5.44 18.00 -18.70
N THR A 188 -4.96 19.20 -18.53
CA THR A 188 -5.72 20.34 -17.98
C THR A 188 -6.71 20.90 -19.01
N SER A 189 -7.55 21.86 -18.61
CA SER A 189 -8.43 22.60 -19.53
C SER A 189 -7.65 23.40 -20.60
N SER A 190 -6.40 23.74 -20.32
CA SER A 190 -5.48 24.39 -21.28
C SER A 190 -4.66 23.39 -22.12
N GLY A 191 -4.89 22.08 -21.97
CA GLY A 191 -4.18 21.03 -22.71
C GLY A 191 -2.82 20.64 -22.17
N GLU A 192 -2.36 21.27 -21.09
CA GLU A 192 -1.07 21.00 -20.44
C GLU A 192 -1.15 19.77 -19.55
N THR A 193 -0.03 19.10 -19.32
CA THR A 193 0.14 18.13 -18.23
C THR A 193 0.52 18.89 -16.96
N LEU A 194 -0.10 18.55 -15.84
CA LEU A 194 0.15 19.20 -14.55
C LEU A 194 0.56 18.16 -13.50
N GLU A 195 1.77 18.30 -12.98
CA GLU A 195 2.25 17.56 -11.81
C GLU A 195 1.94 18.39 -10.56
N ILE A 196 1.31 17.77 -9.55
CA ILE A 196 0.87 18.47 -8.34
C ILE A 196 1.32 17.72 -7.10
N VAL A 197 1.80 18.47 -6.13
CA VAL A 197 2.20 18.00 -4.80
C VAL A 197 1.25 18.57 -3.75
N TRP A 198 0.77 17.69 -2.90
CA TRP A 198 -0.12 17.99 -1.79
C TRP A 198 0.47 17.47 -0.48
N LYS A 199 0.19 18.13 0.62
CA LYS A 199 0.44 17.62 1.97
C LYS A 199 -0.88 17.37 2.69
N ARG A 200 -0.92 16.37 3.55
CA ARG A 200 -2.08 16.10 4.38
C ARG A 200 -2.32 17.25 5.37
N ALA A 201 -3.56 17.69 5.51
CA ALA A 201 -3.93 18.61 6.57
C ALA A 201 -3.77 17.92 7.93
N LYS A 202 -3.25 18.64 8.91
CA LYS A 202 -3.12 18.20 10.31
C LYS A 202 -4.36 18.57 11.09
#